data_a5f9fd1c75f78c226cec0fafea1e2d94
#
_entry.id   a5f9fd1c75f78c226cec0fafea1e2d94
#
_cell.length_a   1.000
_cell.length_b   1.000
_cell.length_c   1.000
_cell.angle_alpha   90.00
_cell.angle_beta   90.00
_cell.angle_gamma   90.00
#
_symmetry.space_group_name_H-M   'P 1'
#
loop_
_entity.id
_entity.type
_entity.pdbx_description
1 polymer ?
#
loop_
_entity_poly.entity_id
_entity_poly.type
_entity_poly.pdbx_seq_one_letter_code
_entity_poly.pdbx_strand_id
1 'polypeptide(L)'
;MFDDLVIGPTPQWLTDEGFLAKARIFCPPTTMDTSKLRKVRGEFDMREAAAALEQAKIHGDAVEHYLKIVAPGTALVSCVSVEFADAMAARFNAAGIPARAITGGCGEDDQERIFDDLAKGIIKVVTYCEMLSEGVDVPSINAAILLRPTASVTMYLQQVGRCLRPKADGSSAIILDHVGNVQRHGLPTEERNWTLEGRDKRKRDAAPSVRMCPRCFAANATTAQVCGECGHEFTTEARELPETSGELVEITMELRRKRAEVGGARSMEDLLRLERQRGYKPGWAKHIMAARQTKRVG
;
A
#
# COMPACT_ATOMS: atom_id res chain seq x y z
N MET A 1 -16.58 2.98 22.09
CA MET A 1 -17.03 3.00 20.70
C MET A 1 -17.10 4.48 20.33
N PHE A 2 -16.59 4.90 19.20
CA PHE A 2 -16.67 6.30 18.77
C PHE A 2 -18.00 6.50 18.03
N ASP A 3 -18.71 7.57 18.33
CA ASP A 3 -20.05 7.85 17.77
C ASP A 3 -19.97 8.82 16.59
N ASP A 4 -18.85 9.55 16.46
CA ASP A 4 -18.65 10.53 15.41
C ASP A 4 -17.22 10.55 14.89
N LEU A 5 -17.03 10.97 13.63
CA LEU A 5 -15.75 11.07 12.94
C LEU A 5 -15.57 12.47 12.36
N VAL A 6 -14.65 13.24 12.95
CA VAL A 6 -14.25 14.53 12.40
C VAL A 6 -13.09 14.32 11.44
N ILE A 7 -13.30 14.63 10.16
CA ILE A 7 -12.28 14.53 9.12
C ILE A 7 -11.58 15.88 8.99
N GLY A 8 -10.26 15.87 9.20
CA GLY A 8 -9.41 17.06 9.01
C GLY A 8 -9.11 17.34 7.52
N PRO A 9 -8.25 18.36 7.24
CA PRO A 9 -7.81 18.67 5.89
C PRO A 9 -7.14 17.48 5.20
N THR A 10 -7.25 17.40 3.86
CA THR A 10 -6.60 16.31 3.10
C THR A 10 -5.07 16.48 3.12
N PRO A 11 -4.30 15.37 3.06
CA PRO A 11 -2.85 15.46 2.96
C PRO A 11 -2.36 16.26 1.73
N GLN A 12 -3.12 16.25 0.63
CA GLN A 12 -2.83 17.07 -0.54
C GLN A 12 -2.95 18.56 -0.21
N TRP A 13 -4.05 18.98 0.41
CA TRP A 13 -4.24 20.36 0.84
C TRP A 13 -3.13 20.81 1.81
N LEU A 14 -2.80 19.97 2.78
CA LEU A 14 -1.70 20.24 3.72
C LEU A 14 -0.35 20.41 3.02
N THR A 15 -0.13 19.69 1.92
CA THR A 15 1.10 19.81 1.11
C THR A 15 1.10 21.09 0.29
N ASP A 16 -0.03 21.46 -0.29
CA ASP A 16 -0.18 22.67 -1.11
C ASP A 16 -0.03 23.95 -0.27
N GLU A 17 -0.53 23.92 0.98
CA GLU A 17 -0.40 25.00 1.96
C GLU A 17 0.95 25.00 2.72
N GLY A 18 1.82 24.02 2.46
CA GLY A 18 3.16 23.93 3.07
C GLY A 18 3.19 23.38 4.50
N PHE A 19 2.10 22.84 5.00
CA PHE A 19 2.05 22.12 6.29
C PHE A 19 2.68 20.73 6.22
N LEU A 20 2.82 20.18 5.00
CA LEU A 20 3.58 18.97 4.70
C LEU A 20 4.56 19.23 3.58
N ALA A 21 5.73 18.59 3.64
CA ALA A 21 6.71 18.62 2.58
C ALA A 21 6.21 17.83 1.35
N LYS A 22 6.52 18.31 0.16
CA LYS A 22 6.34 17.53 -1.09
C LYS A 22 7.14 16.25 -1.01
N ALA A 23 6.56 15.14 -1.46
CA ALA A 23 7.19 13.83 -1.42
C ALA A 23 7.72 13.42 -2.80
N ARG A 24 9.00 13.02 -2.86
CA ARG A 24 9.61 12.29 -3.96
C ARG A 24 9.66 10.82 -3.56
N ILE A 25 9.02 9.95 -4.33
CA ILE A 25 8.79 8.56 -3.93
C ILE A 25 9.42 7.64 -4.99
N PHE A 26 10.27 6.73 -4.54
CA PHE A 26 10.96 5.77 -5.39
C PHE A 26 10.63 4.36 -4.94
N CYS A 27 10.22 3.53 -5.88
CA CYS A 27 9.87 2.13 -5.66
C CYS A 27 10.73 1.27 -6.58
N PRO A 28 11.97 0.96 -6.18
CA PRO A 28 12.82 0.11 -6.98
C PRO A 28 12.18 -1.25 -7.20
N PRO A 29 12.50 -1.94 -8.31
CA PRO A 29 12.01 -3.28 -8.55
C PRO A 29 12.38 -4.20 -7.39
N THR A 30 11.39 -4.87 -6.81
CA THR A 30 11.60 -5.85 -5.74
C THR A 30 11.14 -7.22 -6.20
N THR A 31 11.88 -8.23 -5.80
CA THR A 31 11.48 -9.64 -5.97
C THR A 31 10.56 -10.12 -4.85
N MET A 32 10.29 -9.28 -3.85
CA MET A 32 9.42 -9.59 -2.74
C MET A 32 7.96 -9.60 -3.18
N ASP A 33 7.36 -10.78 -3.23
CA ASP A 33 5.93 -10.96 -3.52
C ASP A 33 5.14 -11.03 -2.21
N THR A 34 4.56 -9.88 -1.82
CA THR A 34 3.76 -9.80 -0.59
C THR A 34 2.40 -10.48 -0.69
N SER A 35 1.96 -10.90 -1.90
CA SER A 35 0.70 -11.64 -2.07
C SER A 35 0.75 -13.02 -1.45
N LYS A 36 1.96 -13.59 -1.33
CA LYS A 36 2.23 -14.91 -0.73
C LYS A 36 2.35 -14.88 0.80
N LEU A 37 2.47 -13.70 1.40
CA LEU A 37 2.61 -13.56 2.84
C LEU A 37 1.28 -13.81 3.54
N ARG A 38 1.32 -14.66 4.57
CA ARG A 38 0.17 -14.91 5.45
C ARG A 38 -0.18 -13.62 6.22
N LYS A 39 -1.47 -13.42 6.47
CA LYS A 39 -1.97 -12.34 7.32
C LYS A 39 -2.45 -12.88 8.67
N VAL A 40 -1.96 -12.24 9.74
CA VAL A 40 -2.34 -12.54 11.13
C VAL A 40 -2.95 -11.28 11.73
N ARG A 41 -4.18 -11.36 12.23
CA ARG A 41 -4.91 -10.21 12.80
C ARG A 41 -4.98 -8.97 11.88
N GLY A 42 -5.03 -9.18 10.57
CA GLY A 42 -5.15 -8.10 9.58
C GLY A 42 -3.81 -7.50 9.12
N GLU A 43 -2.66 -7.94 9.66
CA GLU A 43 -1.32 -7.53 9.27
C GLU A 43 -0.52 -8.73 8.70
N PHE A 44 0.55 -8.49 7.95
CA PHE A 44 1.41 -9.55 7.46
C PHE A 44 2.15 -10.25 8.61
N ASP A 45 2.42 -11.54 8.45
CA ASP A 45 3.30 -12.28 9.35
C ASP A 45 4.73 -11.77 9.17
N MET A 46 5.28 -11.11 10.19
CA MET A 46 6.59 -10.46 10.11
C MET A 46 7.75 -11.47 10.02
N ARG A 47 7.57 -12.71 10.46
CA ARG A 47 8.57 -13.77 10.30
C ARG A 47 8.69 -14.19 8.83
N GLU A 48 7.55 -14.40 8.18
CA GLU A 48 7.53 -14.69 6.73
C GLU A 48 8.06 -13.51 5.92
N ALA A 49 7.71 -12.27 6.31
CA ALA A 49 8.22 -11.06 5.67
C ALA A 49 9.73 -10.93 5.82
N ALA A 50 10.31 -11.21 6.99
CA ALA A 50 11.76 -11.19 7.22
C ALA A 50 12.48 -12.19 6.32
N ALA A 51 12.01 -13.43 6.26
CA ALA A 51 12.57 -14.48 5.39
C ALA A 51 12.50 -14.07 3.89
N ALA A 52 11.39 -13.47 3.46
CA ALA A 52 11.24 -13.00 2.08
C ALA A 52 12.21 -11.85 1.74
N LEU A 53 12.44 -10.93 2.68
CA LEU A 53 13.41 -9.83 2.52
C LEU A 53 14.85 -10.33 2.40
N GLU A 54 15.23 -11.32 3.22
CA GLU A 54 16.55 -11.95 3.15
C GLU A 54 16.79 -12.62 1.79
N GLN A 55 15.80 -13.37 1.31
CA GLN A 55 15.87 -14.04 -0.01
C GLN A 55 15.99 -13.02 -1.16
N ALA A 56 15.28 -11.90 -1.06
CA ALA A 56 15.29 -10.85 -2.07
C ALA A 56 16.57 -9.97 -2.05
N LYS A 57 17.51 -10.17 -1.10
CA LYS A 57 18.77 -9.41 -0.95
C LYS A 57 18.58 -7.88 -0.86
N ILE A 58 17.44 -7.44 -0.40
CA ILE A 58 17.05 -6.01 -0.36
C ILE A 58 17.98 -5.16 0.51
N HIS A 59 18.70 -5.76 1.43
CA HIS A 59 19.62 -5.05 2.33
C HIS A 59 20.70 -4.22 1.61
N GLY A 60 21.32 -4.76 0.56
CA GLY A 60 22.35 -4.06 -0.22
C GLY A 60 21.76 -2.89 -0.99
N ASP A 61 20.61 -3.13 -1.60
CA ASP A 61 19.92 -2.12 -2.41
C ASP A 61 19.48 -0.92 -1.58
N ALA A 62 19.06 -1.11 -0.31
CA ALA A 62 18.65 -0.03 0.58
C ALA A 62 19.80 0.93 0.90
N VAL A 63 21.00 0.42 1.16
CA VAL A 63 22.21 1.23 1.41
C VAL A 63 22.64 1.95 0.14
N GLU A 64 22.65 1.26 -0.99
CA GLU A 64 23.02 1.86 -2.29
C GLU A 64 22.05 2.97 -2.71
N HIS A 65 20.75 2.74 -2.55
CA HIS A 65 19.74 3.75 -2.87
C HIS A 65 19.79 4.95 -1.92
N TYR A 66 20.10 4.72 -0.64
CA TYR A 66 20.36 5.83 0.28
C TYR A 66 21.53 6.69 -0.21
N LEU A 67 22.64 6.08 -0.57
CA LEU A 67 23.82 6.80 -1.07
C LEU A 67 23.54 7.61 -2.33
N LYS A 68 22.74 7.05 -3.24
CA LYS A 68 22.41 7.69 -4.52
C LYS A 68 21.38 8.81 -4.43
N ILE A 69 20.41 8.70 -3.51
CA ILE A 69 19.19 9.51 -3.55
C ILE A 69 19.03 10.39 -2.30
N VAL A 70 19.50 9.92 -1.14
CA VAL A 70 19.26 10.58 0.16
C VAL A 70 20.49 11.29 0.68
N ALA A 71 21.66 10.68 0.54
CA ALA A 71 22.91 11.22 1.10
C ALA A 71 23.20 12.65 0.64
N PRO A 72 23.68 13.54 1.54
CA PRO A 72 24.07 13.32 2.92
C PRO A 72 22.93 13.49 3.95
N GLY A 73 21.67 13.41 3.52
CA GLY A 73 20.49 13.63 4.33
C GLY A 73 20.26 12.52 5.39
N THR A 74 19.38 12.79 6.33
CA THR A 74 19.02 11.84 7.41
C THR A 74 17.86 10.93 6.98
N ALA A 75 17.84 9.69 7.51
CA ALA A 75 16.79 8.74 7.18
C ALA A 75 16.31 7.93 8.39
N LEU A 76 15.01 7.59 8.37
CA LEU A 76 14.42 6.52 9.21
C LEU A 76 14.18 5.28 8.34
N VAL A 77 14.55 4.12 8.87
CA VAL A 77 14.40 2.82 8.20
C VAL A 77 13.47 1.94 9.01
N SER A 78 12.27 1.69 8.50
CA SER A 78 11.31 0.78 9.13
C SER A 78 11.65 -0.67 8.80
N CYS A 79 11.83 -1.52 9.82
CA CYS A 79 12.30 -2.89 9.72
C CYS A 79 11.26 -3.90 10.21
N VAL A 80 11.36 -5.15 9.75
CA VAL A 80 10.41 -6.24 10.07
C VAL A 80 10.64 -6.88 11.44
N SER A 81 11.88 -6.82 11.97
CA SER A 81 12.25 -7.34 13.29
C SER A 81 13.37 -6.52 13.91
N VAL A 82 13.61 -6.76 15.19
CA VAL A 82 14.73 -6.14 15.96
C VAL A 82 16.06 -6.54 15.35
N GLU A 83 16.26 -7.84 15.12
CA GLU A 83 17.49 -8.39 14.53
C GLU A 83 17.74 -7.81 13.14
N PHE A 84 16.69 -7.60 12.37
CA PHE A 84 16.79 -6.98 11.05
C PHE A 84 17.17 -5.49 11.17
N ALA A 85 16.65 -4.77 12.16
CA ALA A 85 17.00 -3.37 12.40
C ALA A 85 18.47 -3.23 12.80
N ASP A 86 18.97 -4.09 13.71
CA ASP A 86 20.37 -4.13 14.12
C ASP A 86 21.30 -4.47 12.93
N ALA A 87 20.93 -5.48 12.13
CA ALA A 87 21.68 -5.87 10.95
C ALA A 87 21.75 -4.74 9.91
N MET A 88 20.65 -4.00 9.72
CA MET A 88 20.62 -2.86 8.80
C MET A 88 21.49 -1.70 9.30
N ALA A 89 21.44 -1.36 10.60
CA ALA A 89 22.31 -0.34 11.19
C ALA A 89 23.78 -0.72 11.01
N ALA A 90 24.13 -1.99 11.25
CA ALA A 90 25.49 -2.49 11.02
C ALA A 90 25.93 -2.35 9.57
N ARG A 91 25.06 -2.62 8.58
CA ARG A 91 25.35 -2.47 7.14
C ARG A 91 25.58 -1.01 6.73
N PHE A 92 24.76 -0.08 7.25
CA PHE A 92 24.98 1.35 7.04
C PHE A 92 26.34 1.79 7.61
N ASN A 93 26.66 1.37 8.83
CA ASN A 93 27.97 1.65 9.46
C ASN A 93 29.13 1.06 8.65
N ALA A 94 29.01 -0.17 8.15
CA ALA A 94 30.04 -0.80 7.32
C ALA A 94 30.26 -0.06 5.99
N ALA A 95 29.23 0.64 5.49
CA ALA A 95 29.30 1.51 4.31
C ALA A 95 29.80 2.94 4.64
N GLY A 96 30.23 3.20 5.88
CA GLY A 96 30.72 4.52 6.32
C GLY A 96 29.59 5.51 6.64
N ILE A 97 28.34 5.05 6.79
CA ILE A 97 27.18 5.88 7.10
C ILE A 97 26.85 5.68 8.58
N PRO A 98 27.07 6.67 9.47
CA PRO A 98 26.78 6.53 10.90
C PRO A 98 25.29 6.21 11.14
N ALA A 99 25.01 5.05 11.73
CA ALA A 99 23.67 4.55 11.97
C ALA A 99 23.48 3.95 13.36
N ARG A 100 22.27 4.03 13.90
CA ARG A 100 21.84 3.44 15.17
C ARG A 100 20.52 2.71 15.00
N ALA A 101 20.33 1.63 15.75
CA ALA A 101 19.05 0.94 15.85
C ALA A 101 18.31 1.39 17.12
N ILE A 102 17.00 1.62 16.98
CA ILE A 102 16.06 1.77 18.10
C ILE A 102 15.24 0.49 18.17
N THR A 103 15.35 -0.22 19.29
CA THR A 103 14.67 -1.49 19.54
C THR A 103 13.89 -1.40 20.87
N GLY A 104 13.02 -2.37 21.13
CA GLY A 104 12.19 -2.37 22.34
C GLY A 104 12.94 -2.39 23.68
N GLY A 105 14.26 -2.65 23.68
CA GLY A 105 15.14 -2.52 24.84
C GLY A 105 15.71 -1.12 25.04
N CYS A 106 15.48 -0.19 24.12
CA CYS A 106 15.98 1.17 24.15
C CYS A 106 15.04 2.03 25.03
N GLY A 107 15.52 2.55 26.14
CA GLY A 107 14.75 3.47 27.01
C GLY A 107 14.42 4.79 26.31
N GLU A 108 13.49 5.56 26.87
CA GLU A 108 13.09 6.88 26.32
C GLU A 108 14.29 7.84 26.24
N ASP A 109 15.11 7.92 27.29
CA ASP A 109 16.29 8.78 27.33
C ASP A 109 17.32 8.42 26.23
N ASP A 110 17.47 7.11 25.92
CA ASP A 110 18.37 6.66 24.86
C ASP A 110 17.79 6.98 23.47
N GLN A 111 16.48 6.86 23.30
CA GLN A 111 15.81 7.26 22.06
C GLN A 111 15.96 8.76 21.81
N GLU A 112 15.76 9.60 22.84
CA GLU A 112 15.97 11.05 22.75
C GLU A 112 17.41 11.39 22.33
N ARG A 113 18.42 10.76 22.95
CA ARG A 113 19.82 10.96 22.55
C ARG A 113 20.07 10.56 21.09
N ILE A 114 19.53 9.44 20.65
CA ILE A 114 19.66 9.00 19.26
C ILE A 114 19.04 10.02 18.30
N PHE A 115 17.86 10.55 18.61
CA PHE A 115 17.22 11.58 17.77
C PHE A 115 17.94 12.93 17.84
N ASP A 116 18.50 13.29 18.96
CA ASP A 116 19.38 14.46 19.10
C ASP A 116 20.63 14.33 18.22
N ASP A 117 21.26 13.18 18.22
CA ASP A 117 22.42 12.90 17.37
C ASP A 117 22.03 12.89 15.88
N LEU A 118 20.83 12.42 15.54
CA LEU A 118 20.29 12.51 14.20
C LEU A 118 20.03 13.97 13.78
N ALA A 119 19.45 14.78 14.67
CA ALA A 119 19.19 16.21 14.43
C ALA A 119 20.49 16.99 14.22
N LYS A 120 21.52 16.68 14.98
CA LYS A 120 22.87 17.27 14.88
C LYS A 120 23.66 16.73 13.68
N GLY A 121 23.14 15.69 13.01
CA GLY A 121 23.82 15.05 11.88
C GLY A 121 25.05 14.21 12.27
N ILE A 122 25.22 13.89 13.56
CA ILE A 122 26.24 12.98 14.10
C ILE A 122 25.98 11.58 13.58
N ILE A 123 24.72 11.14 13.61
CA ILE A 123 24.25 9.96 12.91
C ILE A 123 23.39 10.36 11.72
N LYS A 124 23.33 9.53 10.70
CA LYS A 124 22.59 9.79 9.46
C LYS A 124 21.36 8.90 9.33
N VAL A 125 21.40 7.72 9.91
CA VAL A 125 20.36 6.71 9.75
C VAL A 125 19.94 6.16 11.10
N VAL A 126 18.63 6.11 11.33
CA VAL A 126 18.02 5.38 12.44
C VAL A 126 17.18 4.24 11.87
N THR A 127 17.49 3.02 12.27
CA THR A 127 16.68 1.83 11.95
C THR A 127 15.78 1.50 13.14
N TYR A 128 14.55 1.05 12.89
CA TYR A 128 13.61 0.70 13.95
C TYR A 128 12.65 -0.41 13.52
N CYS A 129 12.18 -1.22 14.47
CA CYS A 129 11.29 -2.35 14.19
C CYS A 129 9.83 -2.06 14.52
N GLU A 130 9.54 -1.38 15.62
CA GLU A 130 8.19 -1.11 16.12
C GLU A 130 7.85 0.37 15.99
N MET A 131 6.65 0.76 16.43
CA MET A 131 6.33 2.19 16.53
C MET A 131 7.31 2.86 17.51
N LEU A 132 7.88 3.96 17.04
CA LEU A 132 8.68 4.81 17.92
C LEU A 132 7.78 5.33 19.04
N SER A 133 8.31 5.40 20.27
CA SER A 133 7.56 5.81 21.47
C SER A 133 6.76 7.08 21.22
N GLU A 134 5.51 7.11 21.72
CA GLU A 134 4.71 8.31 21.76
C GLU A 134 5.37 9.31 22.73
N GLY A 135 5.52 10.56 22.30
CA GLY A 135 6.13 11.60 23.13
C GLY A 135 7.57 11.97 22.77
N VAL A 136 8.32 11.11 22.09
CA VAL A 136 9.65 11.48 21.59
C VAL A 136 9.53 12.43 20.41
N ASP A 137 10.14 13.61 20.54
CA ASP A 137 10.19 14.58 19.43
C ASP A 137 11.21 14.13 18.39
N VAL A 138 10.72 13.54 17.32
CA VAL A 138 11.53 13.14 16.18
C VAL A 138 11.79 14.37 15.31
N PRO A 139 13.04 14.78 15.08
CA PRO A 139 13.35 15.92 14.24
C PRO A 139 12.83 15.71 12.81
N SER A 140 12.79 16.76 12.00
CA SER A 140 12.46 16.63 10.61
C SER A 140 13.57 15.86 9.89
N ILE A 141 13.19 14.76 9.21
CA ILE A 141 14.09 13.83 8.53
C ILE A 141 13.96 13.95 7.02
N ASN A 142 15.06 13.70 6.31
CA ASN A 142 15.05 13.82 4.85
C ASN A 142 14.32 12.66 4.18
N ALA A 143 14.45 11.43 4.72
CA ALA A 143 13.90 10.25 4.06
C ALA A 143 13.27 9.22 5.01
N ALA A 144 12.29 8.49 4.48
CA ALA A 144 11.79 7.23 5.03
C ALA A 144 12.17 6.08 4.07
N ILE A 145 12.83 5.05 4.59
CA ILE A 145 13.18 3.83 3.86
C ILE A 145 12.30 2.71 4.40
N LEU A 146 11.45 2.17 3.55
CA LEU A 146 10.46 1.18 3.94
C LEU A 146 10.99 -0.22 3.64
N LEU A 147 11.36 -0.95 4.70
CA LEU A 147 11.73 -2.36 4.69
C LEU A 147 10.74 -3.22 5.51
N ARG A 148 9.63 -2.64 5.94
CA ARG A 148 8.54 -3.34 6.61
C ARG A 148 7.27 -3.26 5.75
N PRO A 149 6.85 -4.35 5.12
CA PRO A 149 5.57 -4.39 4.44
C PRO A 149 4.43 -4.30 5.46
N THR A 150 3.37 -3.61 5.11
CA THR A 150 2.17 -3.52 5.95
C THR A 150 0.90 -3.69 5.15
N ALA A 151 -0.12 -4.31 5.73
CA ALA A 151 -1.47 -4.38 5.19
C ALA A 151 -2.35 -3.22 5.68
N SER A 152 -1.86 -2.42 6.64
CA SER A 152 -2.54 -1.29 7.26
C SER A 152 -2.12 0.03 6.62
N VAL A 153 -3.08 0.78 6.07
CA VAL A 153 -2.84 2.13 5.54
C VAL A 153 -2.40 3.09 6.65
N THR A 154 -2.92 2.94 7.85
CA THR A 154 -2.54 3.77 9.00
C THR A 154 -1.07 3.57 9.37
N MET A 155 -0.63 2.31 9.44
CA MET A 155 0.78 2.00 9.68
C MET A 155 1.69 2.55 8.58
N TYR A 156 1.29 2.40 7.31
CA TYR A 156 2.02 2.98 6.18
C TYR A 156 2.17 4.50 6.32
N LEU A 157 1.07 5.20 6.62
CA LEU A 157 1.11 6.66 6.81
C LEU A 157 1.94 7.08 8.02
N GLN A 158 1.97 6.30 9.09
CA GLN A 158 2.86 6.52 10.23
C GLN A 158 4.34 6.33 9.86
N GLN A 159 4.67 5.30 9.08
CA GLN A 159 6.05 5.08 8.62
C GLN A 159 6.59 6.26 7.80
N VAL A 160 5.77 6.87 6.94
CA VAL A 160 6.20 8.00 6.10
C VAL A 160 5.96 9.37 6.73
N GLY A 161 5.05 9.47 7.67
CA GLY A 161 4.60 10.76 8.23
C GLY A 161 5.71 11.61 8.85
N ARG A 162 6.74 10.95 9.42
CA ARG A 162 7.87 11.65 10.05
C ARG A 162 8.73 12.40 9.03
N CYS A 163 8.94 11.86 7.83
CA CYS A 163 9.70 12.54 6.79
C CYS A 163 8.89 13.61 6.04
N LEU A 164 7.55 13.57 6.13
CA LEU A 164 6.67 14.56 5.50
C LEU A 164 6.58 15.88 6.29
N ARG A 165 7.20 16.00 7.46
CA ARG A 165 7.27 17.27 8.18
C ARG A 165 8.05 18.30 7.34
N PRO A 166 7.59 19.56 7.28
CA PRO A 166 8.30 20.61 6.56
C PRO A 166 9.71 20.78 7.10
N LYS A 167 10.65 21.03 6.21
CA LYS A 167 12.05 21.29 6.53
C LYS A 167 12.36 22.78 6.39
N ALA A 168 13.26 23.28 7.21
CA ALA A 168 13.63 24.68 7.22
C ALA A 168 14.17 25.16 5.85
N ASP A 169 14.80 24.27 5.08
CA ASP A 169 15.35 24.53 3.74
C ASP A 169 14.33 24.35 2.61
N GLY A 170 13.08 23.98 2.94
CA GLY A 170 12.03 23.72 1.96
C GLY A 170 12.24 22.45 1.11
N SER A 171 13.21 21.59 1.47
CA SER A 171 13.51 20.40 0.68
C SER A 171 12.38 19.38 0.75
N SER A 172 12.21 18.62 -0.34
CA SER A 172 11.22 17.54 -0.43
C SER A 172 11.55 16.37 0.50
N ALA A 173 10.51 15.68 0.97
CA ALA A 173 10.66 14.40 1.61
C ALA A 173 10.99 13.31 0.58
N ILE A 174 11.84 12.35 0.94
CA ILE A 174 12.18 11.21 0.10
C ILE A 174 11.60 9.95 0.72
N ILE A 175 10.91 9.14 -0.07
CA ILE A 175 10.39 7.83 0.35
C ILE A 175 11.00 6.78 -0.56
N LEU A 176 11.75 5.83 0.02
CA LEU A 176 12.30 4.67 -0.67
C LEU A 176 11.49 3.43 -0.24
N ASP A 177 10.61 2.96 -1.11
CA ASP A 177 9.74 1.81 -0.82
C ASP A 177 10.26 0.54 -1.47
N HIS A 178 10.94 -0.29 -0.70
CA HIS A 178 11.48 -1.57 -1.14
C HIS A 178 10.51 -2.75 -0.98
N VAL A 179 9.32 -2.52 -0.41
CA VAL A 179 8.39 -3.60 -0.03
C VAL A 179 7.00 -3.45 -0.63
N GLY A 180 6.82 -2.47 -1.53
CA GLY A 180 5.58 -2.27 -2.28
C GLY A 180 4.42 -1.70 -1.45
N ASN A 181 4.69 -0.97 -0.38
CA ASN A 181 3.67 -0.31 0.43
C ASN A 181 2.94 0.78 -0.39
N VAL A 182 3.68 1.55 -1.19
CA VAL A 182 3.12 2.59 -2.07
C VAL A 182 2.22 1.98 -3.14
N GLN A 183 2.62 0.86 -3.74
CA GLN A 183 1.79 0.14 -4.71
C GLN A 183 0.50 -0.38 -4.08
N ARG A 184 0.55 -0.78 -2.81
CA ARG A 184 -0.59 -1.35 -2.08
C ARG A 184 -1.54 -0.29 -1.53
N HIS A 185 -1.01 0.83 -1.07
CA HIS A 185 -1.77 1.86 -0.34
C HIS A 185 -1.94 3.17 -1.10
N GLY A 186 -1.29 3.35 -2.25
CA GLY A 186 -1.29 4.59 -3.00
C GLY A 186 -0.30 5.62 -2.46
N LEU A 187 -0.31 6.82 -3.06
CA LEU A 187 0.54 7.93 -2.61
C LEU A 187 0.12 8.41 -1.21
N PRO A 188 1.05 8.89 -0.37
CA PRO A 188 0.71 9.43 0.96
C PRO A 188 -0.30 10.58 0.90
N THR A 189 -0.27 11.38 -0.17
CA THR A 189 -1.17 12.53 -0.38
C THR A 189 -2.51 12.15 -0.99
N GLU A 190 -2.71 10.89 -1.38
CA GLU A 190 -3.97 10.43 -1.98
C GLU A 190 -5.14 10.61 -1.02
N GLU A 191 -6.25 11.13 -1.53
CA GLU A 191 -7.46 11.31 -0.76
C GLU A 191 -8.08 9.94 -0.38
N ARG A 192 -8.48 9.82 0.86
CA ARG A 192 -9.03 8.59 1.43
C ARG A 192 -10.35 8.84 2.12
N ASN A 193 -11.31 7.97 1.88
CA ASN A 193 -12.57 7.97 2.62
C ASN A 193 -12.38 7.26 3.97
N TRP A 194 -12.37 8.04 5.04
CA TRP A 194 -12.33 7.54 6.41
C TRP A 194 -13.76 7.31 6.92
N THR A 195 -14.02 6.13 7.46
CA THR A 195 -15.33 5.79 8.04
C THR A 195 -15.15 4.99 9.32
N LEU A 196 -16.12 5.09 10.26
CA LEU A 196 -16.16 4.27 11.47
C LEU A 196 -16.65 2.85 11.21
N GLU A 197 -17.34 2.60 10.10
CA GLU A 197 -17.95 1.30 9.75
C GLU A 197 -16.97 0.28 9.19
N GLY A 198 -15.70 0.61 9.08
CA GLY A 198 -14.68 -0.25 8.49
C GLY A 198 -14.73 -0.28 6.96
N ARG A 199 -13.69 -0.84 6.34
CA ARG A 199 -13.55 -0.88 4.88
C ARG A 199 -14.58 -1.83 4.24
N ASP A 200 -15.31 -1.31 3.26
CA ASP A 200 -16.13 -2.14 2.37
C ASP A 200 -15.23 -3.14 1.61
N LYS A 201 -15.47 -4.43 1.81
CA LYS A 201 -14.70 -5.52 1.19
C LYS A 201 -14.72 -5.47 -0.35
N ARG A 202 -15.75 -4.86 -0.94
CA ARG A 202 -15.94 -4.77 -2.39
C ARG A 202 -15.01 -3.77 -3.11
N LYS A 203 -14.39 -2.85 -2.36
CA LYS A 203 -13.45 -1.85 -2.92
C LYS A 203 -11.97 -2.27 -2.84
N ARG A 204 -11.67 -3.52 -2.45
CA ARG A 204 -10.30 -4.03 -2.31
C ARG A 204 -9.58 -4.29 -3.63
N ASP A 205 -10.31 -4.40 -4.74
CA ASP A 205 -9.79 -4.77 -6.05
C ASP A 205 -9.58 -3.58 -7.00
N ALA A 206 -9.68 -2.35 -6.49
CA ALA A 206 -9.29 -1.20 -7.30
C ALA A 206 -7.78 -1.26 -7.56
N ALA A 207 -7.40 -1.20 -8.84
CA ALA A 207 -6.00 -1.14 -9.23
C ALA A 207 -5.30 0.01 -8.48
N PRO A 208 -4.03 -0.16 -8.06
CA PRO A 208 -3.30 0.88 -7.36
C PRO A 208 -3.28 2.16 -8.21
N SER A 209 -3.54 3.29 -7.56
CA SER A 209 -3.57 4.61 -8.20
C SER A 209 -2.17 5.15 -8.55
N VAL A 210 -1.18 4.28 -8.63
CA VAL A 210 0.24 4.63 -8.76
C VAL A 210 0.85 3.96 -9.99
N ARG A 211 1.60 4.76 -10.80
CA ARG A 211 2.40 4.30 -11.93
C ARG A 211 3.88 4.45 -11.60
N MET A 212 4.67 3.37 -11.74
CA MET A 212 6.13 3.41 -11.56
C MET A 212 6.81 3.81 -12.85
N CYS A 213 7.77 4.72 -12.77
CA CYS A 213 8.60 5.07 -13.92
C CYS A 213 9.59 3.93 -14.22
N PRO A 214 9.65 3.40 -15.46
CA PRO A 214 10.57 2.31 -15.80
C PRO A 214 12.04 2.77 -15.84
N ARG A 215 12.29 4.09 -15.92
CA ARG A 215 13.64 4.66 -16.02
C ARG A 215 14.27 4.97 -14.66
N CYS A 216 13.51 5.58 -13.74
CA CYS A 216 14.05 6.04 -12.44
C CYS A 216 13.31 5.47 -11.24
N PHE A 217 12.30 4.62 -11.45
CA PHE A 217 11.47 3.98 -10.44
C PHE A 217 10.68 4.93 -9.55
N ALA A 218 10.57 6.22 -9.94
CA ALA A 218 9.72 7.16 -9.23
C ALA A 218 8.25 6.79 -9.36
N ALA A 219 7.52 6.88 -8.25
CA ALA A 219 6.08 6.71 -8.21
C ALA A 219 5.38 7.99 -8.68
N ASN A 220 4.48 7.84 -9.63
CA ASN A 220 3.68 8.93 -10.21
C ASN A 220 2.20 8.58 -10.09
N ALA A 221 1.32 9.58 -10.18
CA ALA A 221 -0.10 9.32 -10.35
C ALA A 221 -0.36 8.53 -11.65
N THR A 222 -1.36 7.67 -11.67
CA THR A 222 -1.70 6.87 -12.88
C THR A 222 -2.07 7.74 -14.08
N THR A 223 -2.55 8.95 -13.83
CA THR A 223 -2.90 9.95 -14.85
C THR A 223 -1.70 10.75 -15.38
N ALA A 224 -0.51 10.61 -14.78
CA ALA A 224 0.67 11.33 -15.21
C ALA A 224 1.08 10.88 -16.62
N GLN A 225 1.30 11.83 -17.51
CA GLN A 225 1.82 11.58 -18.86
C GLN A 225 3.35 11.60 -18.91
N VAL A 226 3.97 12.34 -17.99
CA VAL A 226 5.41 12.49 -17.88
C VAL A 226 5.84 12.22 -16.43
N CYS A 227 6.98 11.57 -16.26
CA CYS A 227 7.55 11.36 -14.94
C CYS A 227 8.05 12.68 -14.34
N GLY A 228 7.55 13.04 -13.17
CA GLY A 228 7.93 14.28 -12.47
C GLY A 228 9.40 14.33 -12.05
N GLU A 229 10.09 13.18 -11.99
CA GLU A 229 11.49 13.10 -11.55
C GLU A 229 12.50 13.14 -12.69
N CYS A 230 12.27 12.37 -13.77
CA CYS A 230 13.27 12.20 -14.83
C CYS A 230 12.79 12.61 -16.23
N GLY A 231 11.57 13.12 -16.35
CA GLY A 231 10.99 13.56 -17.61
C GLY A 231 10.66 12.44 -18.61
N HIS A 232 10.67 11.16 -18.17
CA HIS A 232 10.30 10.05 -19.04
C HIS A 232 8.81 10.15 -19.41
N GLU A 233 8.51 10.12 -20.70
CA GLU A 233 7.15 10.11 -21.21
C GLU A 233 6.54 8.71 -21.08
N PHE A 234 5.37 8.63 -20.47
CA PHE A 234 4.66 7.38 -20.35
C PHE A 234 3.83 7.11 -21.61
N THR A 235 4.23 6.13 -22.39
CA THR A 235 3.42 5.66 -23.51
C THR A 235 2.16 4.99 -22.98
N THR A 236 1.01 5.49 -23.41
CA THR A 236 -0.26 4.82 -23.19
C THR A 236 -0.43 3.86 -24.35
N GLU A 237 -0.06 2.58 -24.17
CA GLU A 237 -0.50 1.55 -25.10
C GLU A 237 -2.02 1.53 -25.05
N ALA A 238 -2.65 1.86 -26.15
CA ALA A 238 -4.09 1.68 -26.31
C ALA A 238 -4.35 0.19 -26.08
N ARG A 239 -5.05 -0.13 -24.97
CA ARG A 239 -5.47 -1.50 -24.69
C ARG A 239 -6.44 -1.87 -25.80
N GLU A 240 -6.01 -2.67 -26.76
CA GLU A 240 -6.92 -3.29 -27.72
C GLU A 240 -7.96 -4.08 -26.91
N LEU A 241 -9.16 -3.55 -26.88
CA LEU A 241 -10.28 -4.29 -26.31
C LEU A 241 -10.54 -5.46 -27.25
N PRO A 242 -10.46 -6.71 -26.77
CA PRO A 242 -10.82 -7.84 -27.63
C PRO A 242 -12.25 -7.64 -28.10
N GLU A 243 -12.42 -7.43 -29.41
CA GLU A 243 -13.72 -7.37 -30.02
C GLU A 243 -14.35 -8.76 -29.92
N THR A 244 -15.36 -8.89 -29.07
CA THR A 244 -16.18 -10.09 -29.03
C THR A 244 -17.40 -9.81 -29.89
N SER A 245 -17.52 -10.51 -30.99
CA SER A 245 -18.73 -10.49 -31.79
C SER A 245 -19.89 -11.02 -30.92
N GLY A 246 -20.78 -10.15 -30.53
CA GLY A 246 -21.99 -10.48 -29.78
C GLY A 246 -23.19 -9.91 -30.49
N GLU A 247 -24.21 -10.75 -30.75
CA GLU A 247 -25.49 -10.24 -31.18
C GLU A 247 -26.15 -9.39 -30.09
N LEU A 248 -26.50 -8.17 -30.42
CA LEU A 248 -27.29 -7.31 -29.55
C LEU A 248 -28.72 -7.87 -29.48
N VAL A 249 -29.02 -8.56 -28.39
CA VAL A 249 -30.37 -9.00 -28.08
C VAL A 249 -31.09 -7.89 -27.34
N GLU A 250 -32.15 -7.36 -27.93
CA GLU A 250 -33.02 -6.40 -27.26
C GLU A 250 -33.59 -7.01 -25.98
N ILE A 251 -33.22 -6.47 -24.83
CA ILE A 251 -33.72 -6.93 -23.52
C ILE A 251 -35.10 -6.27 -23.33
N THR A 252 -36.15 -6.93 -23.84
CA THR A 252 -37.52 -6.49 -23.62
C THR A 252 -37.85 -6.52 -22.10
N MET A 253 -38.81 -5.70 -21.68
CA MET A 253 -39.35 -5.67 -20.31
C MET A 253 -39.77 -7.08 -19.84
N GLU A 254 -40.25 -7.89 -20.75
CA GLU A 254 -40.65 -9.26 -20.51
C GLU A 254 -39.46 -10.19 -20.16
N LEU A 255 -38.35 -10.05 -20.88
CA LEU A 255 -37.12 -10.78 -20.57
C LEU A 255 -36.52 -10.39 -19.20
N ARG A 256 -36.61 -9.08 -18.86
CA ARG A 256 -36.19 -8.61 -17.51
C ARG A 256 -37.06 -9.21 -16.42
N ARG A 257 -38.39 -9.25 -16.64
CA ARG A 257 -39.33 -9.85 -15.70
C ARG A 257 -39.11 -11.35 -15.54
N LYS A 258 -38.93 -12.10 -16.64
CA LYS A 258 -38.58 -13.53 -16.61
C LYS A 258 -37.28 -13.81 -15.80
N ARG A 259 -36.24 -13.01 -16.02
CA ARG A 259 -34.97 -13.14 -15.25
C ARG A 259 -35.16 -12.83 -13.78
N ALA A 260 -35.97 -11.81 -13.43
CA ALA A 260 -36.24 -11.45 -12.05
C ALA A 260 -37.03 -12.54 -11.32
N GLU A 261 -38.04 -13.15 -11.97
CA GLU A 261 -38.83 -14.24 -11.44
C GLU A 261 -37.96 -15.48 -11.15
N VAL A 262 -37.08 -15.85 -12.09
CA VAL A 262 -36.10 -16.94 -11.87
C VAL A 262 -35.15 -16.60 -10.77
N GLY A 263 -34.64 -15.36 -10.70
CA GLY A 263 -33.74 -14.88 -9.65
C GLY A 263 -34.37 -14.92 -8.25
N GLY A 264 -35.68 -14.61 -8.17
CA GLY A 264 -36.46 -14.62 -6.93
C GLY A 264 -36.83 -16.01 -6.39
N ALA A 265 -36.92 -17.02 -7.26
CA ALA A 265 -37.23 -18.41 -6.89
C ALA A 265 -36.03 -19.03 -6.13
N ARG A 266 -36.11 -19.13 -4.82
CA ARG A 266 -34.99 -19.60 -3.97
C ARG A 266 -35.02 -21.10 -3.66
N SER A 267 -36.17 -21.72 -3.74
CA SER A 267 -36.35 -23.15 -3.46
C SER A 267 -36.52 -23.98 -4.72
N MET A 268 -36.33 -25.29 -4.61
CA MET A 268 -36.62 -26.23 -5.70
C MET A 268 -38.11 -26.20 -6.06
N GLU A 269 -38.95 -26.01 -5.08
CA GLU A 269 -40.42 -25.96 -5.26
C GLU A 269 -40.83 -24.72 -6.07
N ASP A 270 -40.23 -23.56 -5.80
CA ASP A 270 -40.46 -22.33 -6.60
C ASP A 270 -40.03 -22.51 -8.05
N LEU A 271 -38.86 -23.13 -8.28
CA LEU A 271 -38.37 -23.41 -9.62
C LEU A 271 -39.26 -24.41 -10.39
N LEU A 272 -39.76 -25.45 -9.71
CA LEU A 272 -40.70 -26.40 -10.31
C LEU A 272 -42.06 -25.75 -10.63
N ARG A 273 -42.50 -24.79 -9.80
CA ARG A 273 -43.69 -23.99 -10.07
C ARG A 273 -43.51 -23.15 -11.35
N LEU A 274 -42.36 -22.46 -11.46
CA LEU A 274 -42.01 -21.67 -12.65
C LEU A 274 -41.87 -22.56 -13.91
N GLU A 275 -41.27 -23.74 -13.78
CA GLU A 275 -41.12 -24.72 -14.87
C GLU A 275 -42.50 -25.05 -15.47
N ARG A 276 -43.49 -25.35 -14.60
CA ARG A 276 -44.87 -25.64 -15.02
C ARG A 276 -45.59 -24.42 -15.59
N GLN A 277 -45.52 -23.27 -14.91
CA GLN A 277 -46.23 -22.05 -15.34
C GLN A 277 -45.71 -21.49 -16.66
N ARG A 278 -44.42 -21.64 -16.94
CA ARG A 278 -43.76 -21.07 -18.13
C ARG A 278 -43.57 -22.08 -19.25
N GLY A 279 -43.94 -23.34 -19.05
CA GLY A 279 -43.78 -24.40 -20.05
C GLY A 279 -42.32 -24.72 -20.36
N TYR A 280 -41.44 -24.56 -19.40
CA TYR A 280 -40.03 -24.94 -19.59
C TYR A 280 -39.90 -26.48 -19.73
N LYS A 281 -38.80 -26.93 -20.39
CA LYS A 281 -38.57 -28.35 -20.58
C LYS A 281 -38.44 -29.06 -19.22
N PRO A 282 -39.00 -30.27 -19.08
CA PRO A 282 -38.85 -31.06 -17.84
C PRO A 282 -37.37 -31.19 -17.42
N GLY A 283 -37.10 -30.91 -16.17
CA GLY A 283 -35.73 -30.93 -15.62
C GLY A 283 -35.04 -29.56 -15.62
N TRP A 284 -35.63 -28.50 -16.19
CA TRP A 284 -35.05 -27.16 -16.16
C TRP A 284 -34.80 -26.67 -14.70
N ALA A 285 -35.75 -26.90 -13.79
CA ALA A 285 -35.63 -26.53 -12.39
C ALA A 285 -34.40 -27.16 -11.72
N LYS A 286 -34.15 -28.45 -11.99
CA LYS A 286 -32.97 -29.17 -11.48
C LYS A 286 -31.66 -28.59 -12.03
N HIS A 287 -31.63 -28.25 -13.32
CA HIS A 287 -30.47 -27.65 -13.97
C HIS A 287 -30.13 -26.27 -13.36
N ILE A 288 -31.13 -25.41 -13.15
CA ILE A 288 -30.92 -24.11 -12.51
C ILE A 288 -30.43 -24.23 -11.07
N MET A 289 -30.96 -25.19 -10.30
CA MET A 289 -30.52 -25.43 -8.93
C MET A 289 -29.06 -25.92 -8.89
N ALA A 290 -28.68 -26.85 -9.73
CA ALA A 290 -27.31 -27.36 -9.85
C ALA A 290 -26.33 -26.25 -10.24
N ALA A 291 -26.68 -25.41 -11.23
CA ALA A 291 -25.85 -24.27 -11.66
C ALA A 291 -25.64 -23.23 -10.54
N ARG A 292 -26.57 -23.07 -9.59
CA ARG A 292 -26.43 -22.20 -8.42
C ARG A 292 -25.53 -22.78 -7.34
N GLN A 293 -25.53 -24.11 -7.18
CA GLN A 293 -24.67 -24.81 -6.22
C GLN A 293 -23.21 -24.73 -6.65
N THR A 294 -22.91 -24.88 -7.94
CA THR A 294 -21.54 -24.74 -8.49
C THR A 294 -20.98 -23.32 -8.33
N LYS A 295 -21.81 -22.27 -8.41
CA LYS A 295 -21.38 -20.88 -8.19
C LYS A 295 -21.18 -20.48 -6.72
N ARG A 296 -21.56 -21.32 -5.76
CA ARG A 296 -21.36 -21.08 -4.33
C ARG A 296 -20.05 -21.67 -3.79
N VAL A 297 -19.41 -22.55 -4.53
CA VAL A 297 -18.23 -23.34 -4.13
C VAL A 297 -16.94 -22.82 -4.79
N GLY A 298 -17.01 -21.90 -5.74
CA GLY A 298 -15.89 -21.18 -6.35
C GLY A 298 -15.91 -19.68 -5.94
#